data_f2bb06dafdd327fb1f9570ba11baa651
#
_entry.id   f2bb06dafdd327fb1f9570ba11baa651
#
_cell.length_a   1.000
_cell.length_b   1.000
_cell.length_c   1.000
_cell.angle_alpha   90.00
_cell.angle_beta   90.00
_cell.angle_gamma   90.00
#
_symmetry.space_group_name_H-M   'P 1'
#
loop_
_entity.id
_entity.type
_entity.pdbx_description
1 polymer ?
#
loop_
_entity_poly.entity_id
_entity_poly.type
_entity_poly.pdbx_seq_one_letter_code
_entity_poly.pdbx_strand_id
1 'polypeptide(L)' 'MDKNDKSKKQIPLRLSPSLYARLAAWADDDFRSVNGQIEYLLTECVKKRYGKNALSEDELQSNPDNDPIK' A
#
# COMPACT_ATOMS: atom_id res chain seq x y z
N MET A 1 -12.81 -1.75 -17.42
CA MET A 1 -12.46 -1.28 -17.39
C MET A 1 -12.09 -0.63 -17.05
N ASP A 2 -11.77 -0.73 -16.77
CA ASP A 2 -11.47 0.14 -16.46
C ASP A 2 -10.76 0.78 -17.22
N LYS A 3 -10.95 1.09 -17.78
CA LYS A 3 -10.48 1.91 -18.53
C LYS A 3 -9.61 2.80 -17.99
N ASN A 4 -9.56 2.88 -16.99
CA ASN A 4 -8.79 3.83 -16.27
C ASN A 4 -7.44 3.28 -15.99
N ASP A 5 -6.43 3.86 -16.60
CA ASP A 5 -5.08 3.40 -16.40
C ASP A 5 -4.63 3.53 -14.99
N LYS A 6 -5.26 4.41 -14.24
CA LYS A 6 -4.88 4.63 -12.87
C LYS A 6 -5.53 3.66 -11.93
N SER A 7 -6.38 2.81 -12.45
CA SER A 7 -6.98 1.79 -11.62
C SER A 7 -5.93 0.90 -11.03
N LYS A 8 -6.18 0.46 -9.84
CA LYS A 8 -5.25 -0.46 -9.20
C LYS A 8 -5.34 -1.82 -9.85
N LYS A 9 -4.20 -2.43 -9.95
CA LYS A 9 -4.14 -3.78 -10.48
C LYS A 9 -4.47 -4.77 -9.40
N GLN A 10 -5.10 -5.86 -9.79
CA GLN A 10 -5.41 -6.91 -8.84
C GLN A 10 -4.33 -7.95 -8.90
N ILE A 11 -3.82 -8.31 -7.74
CA ILE A 11 -2.75 -9.29 -7.65
C ILE A 11 -3.15 -10.32 -6.63
N PRO A 12 -3.12 -11.60 -6.98
CA PRO A 12 -3.42 -12.65 -6.01
C PRO A 12 -2.23 -12.85 -5.09
N LEU A 13 -2.25 -12.14 -3.98
CA LEU A 13 -1.15 -12.16 -3.04
C LEU A 13 -1.43 -13.17 -1.95
N ARG A 14 -0.48 -14.07 -1.74
CA ARG A 14 -0.60 -15.06 -0.70
C ARG A 14 0.39 -14.78 0.40
N LEU A 15 -0.09 -14.84 1.62
CA LEU A 15 0.75 -14.57 2.78
C LEU A 15 0.70 -15.74 3.72
N SER A 16 1.80 -15.97 4.41
CA SER A 16 1.79 -16.97 5.46
C SER A 16 0.83 -16.53 6.56
N PRO A 17 0.26 -17.47 7.29
CA PRO A 17 -0.65 -17.07 8.37
C PRO A 17 -0.02 -16.16 9.39
N SER A 18 1.23 -16.40 9.74
CA SER A 18 1.86 -15.54 10.74
C SER A 18 2.11 -14.15 10.21
N LEU A 19 2.49 -14.03 8.95
CA LEU A 19 2.68 -12.71 8.37
C LEU A 19 1.34 -11.97 8.27
N TYR A 20 0.31 -12.67 7.86
CA TYR A 20 -1.00 -12.05 7.77
C TYR A 20 -1.45 -11.55 9.15
N ALA A 21 -1.26 -12.36 10.18
CA ALA A 21 -1.68 -11.97 11.52
C ALA A 21 -0.96 -10.72 11.98
N ARG A 22 0.33 -10.64 11.69
CA ARG A 22 1.08 -9.45 12.08
C ARG A 22 0.63 -8.23 11.33
N LEU A 23 0.37 -8.38 10.04
CA LEU A 23 -0.09 -7.26 9.25
C LEU A 23 -1.47 -6.81 9.69
N ALA A 24 -2.33 -7.75 10.03
CA ALA A 24 -3.67 -7.39 10.48
C ALA A 24 -3.62 -6.61 11.77
N ALA A 25 -2.77 -7.03 12.71
CA ALA A 25 -2.63 -6.31 13.96
C ALA A 25 -2.06 -4.92 13.73
N TRP A 26 -1.08 -4.83 12.85
CA TRP A 26 -0.47 -3.55 12.54
C TRP A 26 -1.47 -2.61 11.88
N ALA A 27 -2.22 -3.15 10.93
CA ALA A 27 -3.23 -2.35 10.24
C ALA A 27 -4.26 -1.82 11.23
N ASP A 28 -4.65 -2.66 12.15
CA ASP A 28 -5.61 -2.26 13.16
C ASP A 28 -5.05 -1.13 14.02
N ASP A 29 -3.79 -1.24 14.40
CA ASP A 29 -3.16 -0.18 15.18
C ASP A 29 -3.13 1.14 14.43
N ASP A 30 -2.99 1.08 13.12
CA ASP A 30 -2.91 2.26 12.29
C ASP A 30 -4.25 2.67 11.72
N PHE A 31 -5.31 1.97 12.11
CA PHE A 31 -6.66 2.26 11.62
C PHE A 31 -6.76 2.11 10.12
N ARG A 32 -6.10 1.08 9.59
CA ARG A 32 -6.13 0.79 8.16
C ARG A 32 -6.68 -0.60 7.94
N SER A 33 -7.17 -0.84 6.73
CA SER A 33 -7.48 -2.19 6.34
C SER A 33 -6.17 -2.94 6.07
N VAL A 34 -6.23 -4.26 6.06
CA VAL A 34 -5.05 -5.05 5.76
C VAL A 34 -4.55 -4.72 4.35
N ASN A 35 -5.46 -4.61 3.40
CA ASN A 35 -5.05 -4.27 2.04
C ASN A 35 -4.40 -2.91 1.98
N GLY A 36 -4.96 -1.94 2.68
CA GLY A 36 -4.38 -0.61 2.72
C GLY A 36 -3.01 -0.60 3.35
N GLN A 37 -2.84 -1.39 4.41
CA GLN A 37 -1.55 -1.46 5.07
C GLN A 37 -0.50 -2.08 4.15
N ILE A 38 -0.88 -3.12 3.43
CA ILE A 38 0.05 -3.76 2.52
C ILE A 38 0.47 -2.78 1.43
N GLU A 39 -0.48 -2.08 0.87
CA GLU A 39 -0.15 -1.13 -0.19
C GLU A 39 0.74 -0.02 0.35
N TYR A 40 0.46 0.47 1.53
CA TYR A 40 1.28 1.50 2.12
C TYR A 40 2.72 1.03 2.30
N LEU A 41 2.87 -0.17 2.84
CA LEU A 41 4.21 -0.67 3.09
C LEU A 41 4.98 -0.89 1.80
N LEU A 42 4.30 -1.43 0.79
CA LEU A 42 4.96 -1.63 -0.49
C LEU A 42 5.34 -0.31 -1.13
N THR A 43 4.48 0.68 -1.01
CA THR A 43 4.77 2.00 -1.54
C THR A 43 6.04 2.56 -0.89
N GLU A 44 6.15 2.42 0.42
CA GLU A 44 7.33 2.92 1.11
C GLU A 44 8.58 2.17 0.69
N CYS A 45 8.45 0.87 0.50
CA CYS A 45 9.61 0.08 0.06
C CYS A 45 10.06 0.49 -1.33
N VAL A 46 9.11 0.73 -2.22
CA VAL A 46 9.46 1.15 -3.57
C VAL A 46 10.13 2.52 -3.55
N LYS A 47 9.63 3.41 -2.72
CA LYS A 47 10.24 4.72 -2.63
C LYS A 47 11.66 4.64 -2.11
N LYS A 48 11.91 3.74 -1.20
CA LYS A 48 13.27 3.54 -0.70
C LYS A 48 14.19 3.01 -1.78
N ARG A 49 13.67 2.15 -2.61
CA ARG A 49 14.49 1.50 -3.62
C ARG A 49 14.80 2.44 -4.79
N TYR A 50 13.80 3.19 -5.23
CA TYR A 50 13.92 3.96 -6.47
C TYR A 50 13.84 5.47 -6.27
N GLY A 51 13.47 5.92 -5.09
CA GLY A 51 13.32 7.34 -4.83
C GLY A 51 11.88 7.77 -4.92
N LYS A 52 11.63 9.00 -4.54
CA LYS A 52 10.26 9.48 -4.45
C LYS A 52 9.55 9.52 -5.77
N ASN A 53 10.29 9.66 -6.86
CA ASN A 53 9.67 9.82 -8.17
C ASN A 53 9.36 8.50 -8.83
N ALA A 54 9.58 7.39 -8.14
CA ALA A 54 9.35 6.09 -8.72
C ALA A 54 7.90 5.83 -9.05
N LEU A 55 6.99 6.46 -8.32
CA LEU A 55 5.57 6.28 -8.51
C LEU A 55 4.96 7.58 -9.00
N SER A 56 3.88 7.47 -9.76
CA SER A 56 3.22 8.66 -10.24
C SER A 56 2.57 9.38 -9.06
N GLU A 57 2.34 10.66 -9.25
CA GLU A 57 1.67 11.44 -8.23
C GLU A 57 0.31 10.89 -7.91
N ASP A 58 -0.39 10.43 -8.93
CA ASP A 58 -1.72 9.87 -8.73
C ASP A 58 -1.66 8.67 -7.80
N GLU A 59 -0.66 7.83 -8.00
CA GLU A 59 -0.54 6.65 -7.17
C GLU A 59 -0.20 7.01 -5.74
N LEU A 60 0.64 8.01 -5.58
CA LEU A 60 1.00 8.42 -4.23
C LEU A 60 -0.18 9.02 -3.51
N GLN A 61 -1.00 9.75 -4.22
CA GLN A 61 -2.14 10.40 -3.62
C GLN A 61 -3.32 9.49 -3.42
N SER A 62 -3.31 8.35 -4.06
CA SER A 62 -4.44 7.45 -3.96
C SER A 62 -4.50 6.75 -2.61
N ASN A 63 -3.46 6.86 -1.83
CA ASN A 63 -3.43 6.22 -0.52
C ASN A 63 -3.93 7.23 0.53
N PRO A 64 -5.15 7.08 0.99
CA PRO A 64 -5.70 8.05 1.94
C PRO A 64 -5.00 8.01 3.28
N ASP A 65 -4.27 6.94 3.54
CA ASP A 65 -3.56 6.82 4.80
C ASP A 65 -2.16 7.38 4.73
N ASN A 66 -1.80 7.93 3.60
CA ASN A 66 -0.47 8.46 3.44
C ASN A 66 -0.40 9.80 4.15
N ASP A 67 0.02 9.75 5.36
CA ASP A 67 0.02 10.92 6.21
C ASP A 67 1.41 11.53 6.20
N PRO A 68 1.52 12.77 5.78
CA PRO A 68 2.84 13.40 5.72
C PRO A 68 3.48 13.59 7.06
N ILE A 69 2.72 13.50 8.10
CA ILE A 69 3.27 13.69 9.41
C ILE A 69 4.08 12.52 9.87
N LYS A 70 3.82 11.40 9.28
CA LYS A 70 4.47 10.20 9.74
C LYS A 70 5.94 10.21 9.51
#